data_45a958f3c81eb128e8a885a10485b83a
#
_entry.id   45a958f3c81eb128e8a885a10485b83a
#
_cell.length_a   1.000
_cell.length_b   1.000
_cell.length_c   1.000
_cell.angle_alpha   90.00
_cell.angle_beta   90.00
_cell.angle_gamma   90.00
#
_symmetry.space_group_name_H-M   'P 1'
#
loop_
_entity.id
_entity.type
_entity.pdbx_description
1 polymer ?
#
loop_
_entity_poly.entity_id
_entity_poly.type
_entity_poly.pdbx_seq_one_letter_code
_entity_poly.pdbx_strand_id
1 'polypeptide(L)'
;MRSVKYILLVLLLLPAMQQVHADDIGLWAEAGFSKSISKKFSWGMEAGMRTGDDFGLISRIDIGASVSYKPVKFLKLTAGYALIFDHERMEINEHFNSRGKMNGYNINKSFWRPKNRLYFDVSGKLPIGRFSFTLRERYQYTRYPSVSYDREKYRGLVSDGYTGKQYGGYALDEETLEHKKLKQKHYLRSKLTAEYDIHHCPLTPFVSAEISNDFSDGFAVVKQRYTAGVDWKIKKKHVITLGYVYTNGHDDDVDGNIHAISVGYNFKF
;
A
#
# COMPACT_ATOMS: atom_id res chain seq x y z
N MET A 1 -25.83 -5.26 28.74
CA MET A 1 -25.04 -4.11 29.21
C MET A 1 -23.50 -4.27 29.15
N ARG A 2 -22.92 -5.46 29.01
CA ARG A 2 -21.44 -5.61 28.88
C ARG A 2 -20.88 -5.25 27.51
N SER A 3 -21.65 -5.43 26.43
CA SER A 3 -21.22 -5.14 25.06
C SER A 3 -21.04 -3.65 24.76
N VAL A 4 -21.82 -2.77 25.41
CA VAL A 4 -21.74 -1.30 25.21
C VAL A 4 -20.42 -0.70 25.72
N LYS A 5 -19.81 -1.29 26.78
CA LYS A 5 -18.54 -0.82 27.33
C LYS A 5 -17.36 -0.99 26.37
N TYR A 6 -17.39 -1.99 25.50
CA TYR A 6 -16.33 -2.25 24.53
C TYR A 6 -16.46 -1.38 23.27
N ILE A 7 -17.69 -1.05 22.87
CA ILE A 7 -17.96 -0.08 21.79
C ILE A 7 -17.49 1.32 22.24
N LEU A 8 -17.70 1.68 23.52
CA LEU A 8 -17.23 2.94 24.08
C LEU A 8 -15.68 3.01 24.11
N LEU A 9 -14.99 1.88 24.36
CA LEU A 9 -13.53 1.86 24.37
C LEU A 9 -12.94 2.05 22.97
N VAL A 10 -13.58 1.51 21.93
CA VAL A 10 -13.18 1.73 20.53
C VAL A 10 -13.47 3.17 20.10
N LEU A 11 -14.60 3.74 20.54
CA LEU A 11 -14.97 5.15 20.29
C LEU A 11 -14.08 6.16 21.06
N LEU A 12 -13.51 5.79 22.21
CA LEU A 12 -12.58 6.63 22.98
C LEU A 12 -11.18 6.70 22.36
N LEU A 13 -10.82 5.80 21.45
CA LEU A 13 -9.57 5.87 20.67
C LEU A 13 -9.65 6.83 19.47
N LEU A 14 -10.87 7.20 19.05
CA LEU A 14 -11.09 8.13 17.92
C LEU A 14 -10.67 9.60 18.20
N PRO A 15 -10.83 10.17 19.41
CA PRO A 15 -10.45 11.58 19.64
C PRO A 15 -8.94 11.84 19.71
N ALA A 16 -8.11 10.82 19.96
CA ALA A 16 -6.65 10.97 19.96
C ALA A 16 -6.07 11.23 18.54
N MET A 17 -6.90 11.16 17.50
CA MET A 17 -6.52 11.35 16.10
C MET A 17 -6.76 12.77 15.57
N GLN A 18 -7.18 13.72 16.41
CA GLN A 18 -7.65 15.06 15.97
C GLN A 18 -6.56 16.05 15.55
N GLN A 19 -5.29 15.67 15.44
CA GLN A 19 -4.22 16.58 14.96
C GLN A 19 -3.28 15.97 13.93
N VAL A 20 -3.75 15.03 13.13
CA VAL A 20 -2.97 14.56 11.99
C VAL A 20 -3.50 15.30 10.76
N HIS A 21 -2.71 16.22 10.22
CA HIS A 21 -2.90 16.68 8.85
C HIS A 21 -2.70 15.45 8.00
N ALA A 22 -3.79 14.84 7.52
CA ALA A 22 -3.73 13.73 6.61
C ALA A 22 -3.37 14.27 5.24
N ASP A 23 -2.18 13.93 4.73
CA ASP A 23 -1.77 14.32 3.39
C ASP A 23 -2.61 13.60 2.32
N ASP A 24 -3.15 12.42 2.63
CA ASP A 24 -4.05 11.65 1.75
C ASP A 24 -4.85 10.63 2.59
N ILE A 25 -6.15 10.51 2.36
CA ILE A 25 -7.00 9.49 2.95
C ILE A 25 -7.55 8.56 1.88
N GLY A 26 -7.53 7.25 2.13
CA GLY A 26 -7.96 6.26 1.15
C GLY A 26 -8.76 5.12 1.74
N LEU A 27 -9.32 4.30 0.84
CA LEU A 27 -9.95 3.02 1.15
C LEU A 27 -9.06 1.89 0.61
N TRP A 28 -8.75 0.91 1.46
CA TRP A 28 -8.09 -0.34 1.08
C TRP A 28 -9.08 -1.48 1.23
N ALA A 29 -9.51 -2.02 0.10
CA ALA A 29 -10.42 -3.15 0.04
C ALA A 29 -9.67 -4.41 -0.38
N GLU A 30 -9.85 -5.51 0.35
CA GLU A 30 -9.20 -6.79 0.05
C GLU A 30 -10.23 -7.92 0.10
N ALA A 31 -10.17 -8.82 -0.87
CA ALA A 31 -10.96 -10.04 -0.89
C ALA A 31 -10.02 -11.24 -1.02
N GLY A 32 -10.15 -12.22 -0.13
CA GLY A 32 -9.31 -13.40 -0.09
C GLY A 32 -10.11 -14.68 -0.08
N PHE A 33 -9.51 -15.70 -0.68
CA PHE A 33 -9.97 -17.08 -0.62
C PHE A 33 -8.82 -17.96 -0.17
N SER A 34 -9.08 -18.90 0.74
CA SER A 34 -8.07 -19.86 1.17
C SER A 34 -8.66 -21.26 1.35
N LYS A 35 -7.89 -22.27 0.92
CA LYS A 35 -8.27 -23.67 1.04
C LYS A 35 -7.13 -24.49 1.64
N SER A 36 -7.46 -25.28 2.67
CA SER A 36 -6.53 -26.26 3.24
C SER A 36 -6.56 -27.54 2.41
N ILE A 37 -5.41 -27.92 1.80
CA ILE A 37 -5.24 -29.20 1.09
C ILE A 37 -4.98 -30.32 2.11
N SER A 38 -4.26 -30.00 3.17
CA SER A 38 -3.95 -30.92 4.27
C SER A 38 -3.79 -30.16 5.60
N LYS A 39 -3.52 -30.88 6.69
CA LYS A 39 -3.21 -30.25 7.98
C LYS A 39 -1.98 -29.31 7.94
N LYS A 40 -1.10 -29.50 6.96
CA LYS A 40 0.15 -28.75 6.83
C LYS A 40 0.17 -27.82 5.62
N PHE A 41 -0.58 -28.11 4.55
CA PHE A 41 -0.56 -27.35 3.30
C PHE A 41 -1.88 -26.62 3.06
N SER A 42 -1.78 -25.38 2.64
CA SER A 42 -2.91 -24.58 2.18
C SER A 42 -2.46 -23.67 1.01
N TRP A 43 -3.41 -23.28 0.19
CA TRP A 43 -3.21 -22.26 -0.83
C TRP A 43 -4.28 -21.18 -0.69
N GLY A 44 -4.03 -20.05 -1.28
CA GLY A 44 -4.96 -18.92 -1.27
C GLY A 44 -4.77 -18.03 -2.48
N MET A 45 -5.81 -17.27 -2.75
CA MET A 45 -5.83 -16.17 -3.71
C MET A 45 -6.33 -14.93 -3.00
N GLU A 46 -5.85 -13.79 -3.43
CA GLU A 46 -6.24 -12.49 -2.91
C GLU A 46 -6.38 -11.50 -4.05
N ALA A 47 -7.32 -10.59 -3.93
CA ALA A 47 -7.48 -9.45 -4.81
C ALA A 47 -7.63 -8.21 -3.94
N GLY A 48 -6.97 -7.14 -4.32
CA GLY A 48 -6.96 -5.89 -3.59
C GLY A 48 -7.23 -4.69 -4.48
N MET A 49 -7.81 -3.66 -3.88
CA MET A 49 -7.98 -2.35 -4.47
C MET A 49 -7.66 -1.29 -3.42
N ARG A 50 -6.97 -0.23 -3.85
CA ARG A 50 -6.70 0.92 -3.00
C ARG A 50 -7.12 2.19 -3.71
N THR A 51 -7.70 3.09 -2.95
CA THR A 51 -7.93 4.46 -3.42
C THR A 51 -6.94 5.40 -2.74
N GLY A 52 -6.75 6.54 -3.31
CA GLY A 52 -6.06 7.70 -2.76
C GLY A 52 -6.81 8.96 -3.19
N ASP A 53 -6.20 10.13 -3.00
CA ASP A 53 -6.78 11.40 -3.38
C ASP A 53 -8.17 11.61 -2.78
N ASP A 54 -8.24 11.45 -1.45
CA ASP A 54 -9.48 11.55 -0.68
C ASP A 54 -10.61 10.68 -1.23
N PHE A 55 -10.30 9.40 -1.54
CA PHE A 55 -11.17 8.40 -2.18
C PHE A 55 -11.48 8.66 -3.67
N GLY A 56 -11.00 9.75 -4.26
CA GLY A 56 -11.35 10.17 -5.62
C GLY A 56 -10.71 9.33 -6.72
N LEU A 57 -9.61 8.62 -6.43
CA LEU A 57 -8.83 7.90 -7.44
C LEU A 57 -8.50 6.48 -7.00
N ILE A 58 -8.71 5.49 -7.87
CA ILE A 58 -8.15 4.16 -7.68
C ILE A 58 -6.64 4.23 -7.95
N SER A 59 -5.85 4.11 -6.87
CA SER A 59 -4.39 4.21 -6.93
C SER A 59 -3.70 2.86 -7.17
N ARG A 60 -4.36 1.73 -6.82
CA ARG A 60 -3.82 0.38 -6.99
C ARG A 60 -4.91 -0.66 -7.16
N ILE A 61 -4.64 -1.64 -8.02
CA ILE A 61 -5.37 -2.91 -8.10
C ILE A 61 -4.34 -4.02 -8.06
N ASP A 62 -4.59 -5.07 -7.28
CA ASP A 62 -3.70 -6.22 -7.23
C ASP A 62 -4.46 -7.55 -7.16
N ILE A 63 -3.82 -8.58 -7.72
CA ILE A 63 -4.27 -9.96 -7.62
C ILE A 63 -3.07 -10.84 -7.29
N GLY A 64 -3.24 -11.77 -6.35
CA GLY A 64 -2.17 -12.64 -5.90
C GLY A 64 -2.61 -14.05 -5.63
N ALA A 65 -1.63 -14.96 -5.62
CA ALA A 65 -1.79 -16.33 -5.20
C ALA A 65 -0.63 -16.75 -4.29
N SER A 66 -0.91 -17.65 -3.35
CA SER A 66 0.11 -18.10 -2.40
C SER A 66 -0.10 -19.56 -2.01
N VAL A 67 1.00 -20.20 -1.62
CA VAL A 67 1.02 -21.53 -1.02
C VAL A 67 1.67 -21.42 0.35
N SER A 68 1.09 -22.07 1.34
CA SER A 68 1.58 -22.05 2.71
C SER A 68 1.83 -23.46 3.24
N TYR A 69 2.91 -23.60 4.01
CA TYR A 69 3.31 -24.82 4.69
C TYR A 69 3.48 -24.56 6.18
N LYS A 70 2.87 -25.39 7.01
CA LYS A 70 2.99 -25.36 8.48
C LYS A 70 3.77 -26.58 8.96
N PRO A 71 5.11 -26.49 9.08
CA PRO A 71 5.92 -27.61 9.60
C PRO A 71 5.50 -27.98 11.01
N VAL A 72 5.26 -26.97 11.85
CA VAL A 72 4.81 -27.09 13.25
C VAL A 72 3.68 -26.10 13.54
N LYS A 73 2.98 -26.26 14.67
CA LYS A 73 1.77 -25.48 15.01
C LYS A 73 2.01 -23.96 15.09
N PHE A 74 3.20 -23.56 15.51
CA PHE A 74 3.56 -22.16 15.74
C PHE A 74 4.30 -21.51 14.57
N LEU A 75 4.73 -22.28 13.54
CA LEU A 75 5.50 -21.78 12.40
C LEU A 75 4.73 -21.98 11.09
N LYS A 76 4.65 -20.93 10.28
CA LYS A 76 4.06 -20.95 8.94
C LYS A 76 5.04 -20.34 7.94
N LEU A 77 5.32 -21.05 6.87
CA LEU A 77 6.06 -20.59 5.71
C LEU A 77 5.07 -20.30 4.59
N THR A 78 5.25 -19.21 3.85
CA THR A 78 4.37 -18.88 2.71
C THR A 78 5.22 -18.37 1.55
N ALA A 79 4.98 -18.88 0.37
CA ALA A 79 5.51 -18.33 -0.87
C ALA A 79 4.34 -17.84 -1.72
N GLY A 80 4.49 -16.69 -2.34
CA GLY A 80 3.42 -16.12 -3.15
C GLY A 80 3.90 -15.21 -4.26
N TYR A 81 2.99 -14.95 -5.17
CA TYR A 81 3.14 -14.05 -6.29
C TYR A 81 1.96 -13.10 -6.34
N ALA A 82 2.20 -11.85 -6.69
CA ALA A 82 1.16 -10.86 -6.92
C ALA A 82 1.49 -10.05 -8.19
N LEU A 83 0.47 -9.87 -9.01
CA LEU A 83 0.44 -8.92 -10.11
C LEU A 83 -0.25 -7.65 -9.58
N ILE A 84 0.41 -6.52 -9.70
CA ILE A 84 -0.02 -5.24 -9.16
C ILE A 84 -0.06 -4.23 -10.29
N PHE A 85 -1.11 -3.43 -10.34
CA PHE A 85 -1.23 -2.29 -11.22
C PHE A 85 -1.32 -1.04 -10.35
N ASP A 86 -0.32 -0.18 -10.42
CA ASP A 86 -0.34 1.12 -9.76
C ASP A 86 -0.68 2.22 -10.76
N HIS A 87 -1.56 3.11 -10.35
CA HIS A 87 -1.90 4.30 -11.10
C HIS A 87 -0.93 5.42 -10.74
N GLU A 88 -0.03 5.70 -11.67
CA GLU A 88 0.88 6.85 -11.58
C GLU A 88 0.07 8.11 -11.92
N ARG A 89 0.05 9.06 -10.99
CA ARG A 89 -0.71 10.31 -11.15
C ARG A 89 -0.08 11.21 -12.22
N MET A 90 -0.88 12.10 -12.74
CA MET A 90 -0.40 13.20 -13.57
C MET A 90 0.53 14.08 -12.71
N GLU A 91 1.69 14.42 -13.27
CA GLU A 91 2.67 15.30 -12.65
C GLU A 91 2.93 16.51 -13.54
N ILE A 92 2.97 17.67 -12.93
CA ILE A 92 3.36 18.92 -13.58
C ILE A 92 4.71 19.33 -13.04
N ASN A 93 5.72 19.35 -13.91
CA ASN A 93 7.08 19.70 -13.58
C ASN A 93 7.47 21.02 -14.23
N GLU A 94 7.85 22.02 -13.45
CA GLU A 94 8.32 23.30 -13.95
C GLU A 94 9.61 23.12 -14.77
N HIS A 95 9.72 23.86 -15.86
CA HIS A 95 10.91 23.89 -16.70
C HIS A 95 11.59 25.24 -16.61
N PHE A 96 12.90 25.22 -16.30
CA PHE A 96 13.73 26.42 -16.19
C PHE A 96 14.73 26.46 -17.33
N ASN A 97 14.96 27.65 -17.84
CA ASN A 97 16.00 27.87 -18.86
C ASN A 97 17.42 27.88 -18.24
N SER A 98 18.45 27.98 -19.07
CA SER A 98 19.85 28.02 -18.65
C SER A 98 20.20 29.19 -17.72
N ARG A 99 19.35 30.20 -17.64
CA ARG A 99 19.50 31.37 -16.73
C ARG A 99 18.71 31.22 -15.43
N GLY A 100 18.15 30.03 -15.16
CA GLY A 100 17.33 29.75 -13.96
C GLY A 100 15.97 30.42 -13.95
N LYS A 101 15.46 30.95 -15.08
CA LYS A 101 14.15 31.53 -15.18
C LYS A 101 13.16 30.50 -15.70
N MET A 102 12.00 30.38 -15.06
CA MET A 102 10.91 29.52 -15.52
C MET A 102 10.46 29.95 -16.93
N ASN A 103 10.49 29.03 -17.87
CA ASN A 103 10.08 29.27 -19.25
C ASN A 103 9.12 28.22 -19.79
N GLY A 104 8.50 27.43 -18.90
CA GLY A 104 7.51 26.44 -19.26
C GLY A 104 7.29 25.40 -18.17
N TYR A 105 6.56 24.37 -18.53
CA TYR A 105 6.33 23.20 -17.70
C TYR A 105 6.13 21.95 -18.58
N ASN A 106 6.31 20.78 -17.97
CA ASN A 106 6.02 19.50 -18.59
C ASN A 106 4.89 18.83 -17.84
N ILE A 107 3.91 18.31 -18.54
CA ILE A 107 2.83 17.50 -17.99
C ILE A 107 3.12 16.03 -18.34
N ASN A 108 3.45 15.23 -17.37
CA ASN A 108 3.46 13.77 -17.49
C ASN A 108 2.03 13.27 -17.31
N LYS A 109 1.42 12.69 -18.36
CA LYS A 109 0.06 12.14 -18.27
C LYS A 109 0.04 10.95 -17.33
N SER A 110 -1.08 10.74 -16.65
CA SER A 110 -1.29 9.58 -15.79
C SER A 110 -1.31 8.28 -16.60
N PHE A 111 -0.81 7.20 -16.01
CA PHE A 111 -0.81 5.87 -16.62
C PHE A 111 -0.79 4.77 -15.58
N TRP A 112 -1.19 3.56 -15.99
CA TRP A 112 -1.10 2.37 -15.15
C TRP A 112 0.23 1.67 -15.35
N ARG A 113 0.94 1.41 -14.24
CA ARG A 113 2.21 0.70 -14.24
C ARG A 113 2.05 -0.69 -13.64
N PRO A 114 2.22 -1.77 -14.44
CA PRO A 114 2.21 -3.13 -13.91
C PRO A 114 3.47 -3.39 -13.07
N LYS A 115 3.33 -4.21 -12.02
CA LYS A 115 4.43 -4.67 -11.16
C LYS A 115 4.26 -6.16 -10.88
N ASN A 116 5.36 -6.89 -10.91
CA ASN A 116 5.40 -8.31 -10.55
C ASN A 116 6.08 -8.43 -9.19
N ARG A 117 5.41 -9.06 -8.23
CA ARG A 117 5.93 -9.22 -6.87
C ARG A 117 6.00 -10.70 -6.50
N LEU A 118 7.19 -11.15 -6.17
CA LEU A 118 7.40 -12.44 -5.51
C LEU A 118 7.67 -12.19 -4.03
N TYR A 119 7.16 -13.05 -3.16
CA TYR A 119 7.44 -12.94 -1.74
C TYR A 119 7.57 -14.31 -1.07
N PHE A 120 8.34 -14.31 0.00
CA PHE A 120 8.49 -15.44 0.89
C PHE A 120 8.34 -14.96 2.34
N ASP A 121 7.43 -15.60 3.10
CA ASP A 121 7.14 -15.27 4.49
C ASP A 121 7.57 -16.39 5.42
N VAL A 122 8.15 -16.00 6.54
CA VAL A 122 8.31 -16.82 7.74
C VAL A 122 7.47 -16.18 8.83
N SER A 123 6.49 -16.90 9.37
CA SER A 123 5.60 -16.37 10.41
C SER A 123 5.61 -17.27 11.63
N GLY A 124 5.93 -16.68 12.77
CA GLY A 124 5.87 -17.33 14.09
C GLY A 124 4.66 -16.80 14.87
N LYS A 125 3.85 -17.70 15.48
CA LYS A 125 2.71 -17.34 16.32
C LYS A 125 2.87 -17.85 17.74
N LEU A 126 2.77 -16.94 18.73
CA LEU A 126 2.91 -17.21 20.15
C LEU A 126 1.62 -16.81 20.88
N PRO A 127 0.78 -17.76 21.33
CA PRO A 127 -0.35 -17.48 22.19
C PRO A 127 0.11 -17.32 23.65
N ILE A 128 -0.35 -16.24 24.33
CA ILE A 128 -0.11 -15.98 25.75
C ILE A 128 -1.45 -15.60 26.40
N GLY A 129 -2.09 -16.53 27.08
CA GLY A 129 -3.42 -16.34 27.63
C GLY A 129 -4.44 -16.05 26.53
N ARG A 130 -5.04 -14.85 26.57
CA ARG A 130 -5.99 -14.37 25.53
C ARG A 130 -5.34 -13.58 24.41
N PHE A 131 -4.08 -13.24 24.57
CA PHE A 131 -3.30 -12.57 23.54
C PHE A 131 -2.65 -13.57 22.60
N SER A 132 -2.49 -13.19 21.36
CA SER A 132 -1.77 -13.95 20.35
C SER A 132 -0.85 -13.01 19.61
N PHE A 133 0.44 -13.22 19.72
CA PHE A 133 1.46 -12.42 19.03
C PHE A 133 1.93 -13.18 17.79
N THR A 134 1.97 -12.50 16.65
CA THR A 134 2.49 -13.05 15.41
C THR A 134 3.60 -12.14 14.88
N LEU A 135 4.81 -12.70 14.76
CA LEU A 135 5.92 -12.06 14.04
C LEU A 135 5.97 -12.64 12.63
N ARG A 136 6.00 -11.80 11.61
CA ARG A 136 6.17 -12.19 10.22
C ARG A 136 7.36 -11.46 9.63
N GLU A 137 8.30 -12.21 9.10
CA GLU A 137 9.38 -11.73 8.25
C GLU A 137 9.04 -12.07 6.80
N ARG A 138 9.00 -11.05 5.94
CA ARG A 138 8.73 -11.18 4.50
C ARG A 138 9.91 -10.68 3.70
N TYR A 139 10.56 -11.56 2.97
CA TYR A 139 11.39 -11.15 1.85
C TYR A 139 10.49 -10.90 0.64
N GLN A 140 10.65 -9.74 -0.01
CA GLN A 140 9.85 -9.31 -1.15
C GLN A 140 10.77 -8.84 -2.27
N TYR A 141 10.60 -9.44 -3.44
CA TYR A 141 11.17 -8.98 -4.70
C TYR A 141 10.08 -8.35 -5.56
N THR A 142 10.28 -7.14 -6.03
CA THR A 142 9.34 -6.44 -6.92
C THR A 142 10.07 -6.00 -8.19
N ARG A 143 9.55 -6.43 -9.33
CA ARG A 143 10.00 -6.01 -10.66
C ARG A 143 9.00 -5.03 -11.24
N TYR A 144 9.47 -3.87 -11.64
CA TYR A 144 8.76 -2.81 -12.34
C TYR A 144 9.18 -2.86 -13.80
N PRO A 145 8.37 -3.39 -14.73
CA PRO A 145 8.69 -3.39 -16.14
C PRO A 145 8.90 -1.97 -16.67
N SER A 146 9.59 -1.85 -17.80
CA SER A 146 9.61 -0.59 -18.55
C SER A 146 8.21 -0.27 -19.06
N VAL A 147 7.84 0.98 -19.04
CA VAL A 147 6.54 1.46 -19.50
C VAL A 147 6.72 2.81 -20.19
N SER A 148 5.93 3.05 -21.23
CA SER A 148 5.89 4.33 -21.93
C SER A 148 4.70 5.14 -21.43
N TYR A 149 4.84 6.45 -21.39
CA TYR A 149 3.78 7.38 -21.04
C TYR A 149 3.93 8.69 -21.82
N ASP A 150 2.83 9.38 -22.03
CA ASP A 150 2.79 10.62 -22.79
C ASP A 150 3.22 11.79 -21.91
N ARG A 151 4.05 12.67 -22.50
CA ARG A 151 4.47 13.92 -21.90
C ARG A 151 4.17 15.06 -22.85
N GLU A 152 3.48 16.07 -22.35
CA GLU A 152 3.28 17.34 -23.04
C GLU A 152 4.27 18.37 -22.51
N LYS A 153 4.94 19.08 -23.41
CA LYS A 153 5.88 20.15 -23.07
C LYS A 153 5.24 21.49 -23.44
N TYR A 154 5.05 22.35 -22.47
CA TYR A 154 4.55 23.71 -22.66
C TYR A 154 5.70 24.69 -22.52
N ARG A 155 5.84 25.59 -23.49
CA ARG A 155 6.91 26.58 -23.50
C ARG A 155 6.31 27.98 -23.69
N GLY A 156 7.03 29.00 -23.16
CA GLY A 156 6.62 30.41 -23.32
C GLY A 156 6.48 30.80 -24.76
N LEU A 157 5.36 31.40 -25.09
CA LEU A 157 5.15 31.98 -26.39
C LEU A 157 6.19 33.09 -26.62
N VAL A 158 6.85 32.99 -27.73
CA VAL A 158 7.99 33.71 -28.26
C VAL A 158 8.15 35.14 -27.71
N SER A 159 9.39 35.43 -27.26
CA SER A 159 9.82 36.81 -27.17
C SER A 159 9.79 37.40 -28.56
N ASP A 160 9.22 38.60 -28.72
CA ASP A 160 9.59 39.36 -29.88
C ASP A 160 11.12 39.50 -29.86
N GLY A 161 11.78 39.07 -30.86
CA GLY A 161 13.24 39.10 -30.96
C GLY A 161 13.86 40.50 -30.76
N TYR A 162 13.06 41.51 -30.52
CA TYR A 162 13.44 42.90 -30.41
C TYR A 162 13.47 43.43 -28.97
N THR A 163 12.53 43.07 -28.12
CA THR A 163 12.44 43.62 -26.74
C THR A 163 12.70 42.56 -25.65
N GLY A 164 12.79 41.28 -25.98
CA GLY A 164 12.94 40.19 -25.06
C GLY A 164 11.73 40.03 -24.11
N LYS A 165 10.66 40.72 -24.30
CA LYS A 165 9.42 40.59 -23.54
C LYS A 165 8.66 39.36 -24.01
N GLN A 166 8.37 38.45 -23.11
CA GLN A 166 7.44 37.34 -23.34
C GLN A 166 6.01 37.93 -23.34
N TYR A 167 5.36 37.89 -24.46
CA TYR A 167 3.94 38.18 -24.58
C TYR A 167 3.15 36.88 -24.64
N GLY A 168 2.20 36.70 -23.71
CA GLY A 168 1.32 35.56 -23.69
C GLY A 168 1.80 34.46 -22.72
N GLY A 169 0.89 33.52 -22.48
CA GLY A 169 1.10 32.36 -21.62
C GLY A 169 2.04 31.30 -22.20
N TYR A 170 1.95 30.10 -21.70
CA TYR A 170 2.65 28.95 -22.27
C TYR A 170 1.77 28.24 -23.28
N ALA A 171 2.33 27.83 -24.41
CA ALA A 171 1.67 27.00 -25.42
C ALA A 171 2.27 25.62 -25.48
N LEU A 172 1.50 24.65 -25.95
CA LEU A 172 1.99 23.33 -26.26
C LEU A 172 3.06 23.41 -27.35
N ASP A 173 4.28 23.01 -27.01
CA ASP A 173 5.44 23.01 -27.86
C ASP A 173 5.65 21.64 -28.52
N GLU A 174 5.59 20.58 -27.71
CA GLU A 174 5.88 19.23 -28.17
C GLU A 174 5.11 18.20 -27.32
N GLU A 175 4.65 17.13 -27.96
CA GLU A 175 4.20 15.90 -27.33
C GLU A 175 5.24 14.82 -27.54
N THR A 176 5.69 14.18 -26.46
CA THR A 176 6.74 13.14 -26.50
C THR A 176 6.29 11.90 -25.77
N LEU A 177 6.74 10.74 -26.29
CA LEU A 177 6.60 9.45 -25.59
C LEU A 177 7.84 9.22 -24.72
N GLU A 178 7.66 9.29 -23.42
CA GLU A 178 8.72 9.06 -22.44
C GLU A 178 8.68 7.62 -21.93
N HIS A 179 9.82 7.17 -21.39
CA HIS A 179 9.96 5.79 -20.94
C HIS A 179 10.50 5.73 -19.51
N LYS A 180 9.74 5.11 -18.59
CA LYS A 180 10.30 4.65 -17.31
C LYS A 180 11.03 3.33 -17.54
N LYS A 181 12.30 3.28 -17.12
CA LYS A 181 13.16 2.09 -17.27
C LYS A 181 12.69 0.95 -16.34
N LEU A 182 13.11 -0.26 -16.69
CA LEU A 182 13.03 -1.41 -15.80
C LEU A 182 13.69 -1.09 -14.45
N LYS A 183 12.99 -1.39 -13.35
CA LYS A 183 13.50 -1.26 -11.99
C LYS A 183 13.21 -2.54 -11.21
N GLN A 184 14.13 -2.89 -10.31
CA GLN A 184 13.99 -4.03 -9.41
C GLN A 184 14.24 -3.57 -7.98
N LYS A 185 13.46 -4.06 -7.04
CA LYS A 185 13.55 -3.71 -5.63
C LYS A 185 13.44 -4.95 -4.76
N HIS A 186 14.24 -4.97 -3.71
CA HIS A 186 14.29 -6.04 -2.72
C HIS A 186 14.03 -5.46 -1.34
N TYR A 187 13.03 -5.98 -0.64
CA TYR A 187 12.66 -5.51 0.68
C TYR A 187 12.64 -6.66 1.69
N LEU A 188 13.04 -6.36 2.91
CA LEU A 188 12.66 -7.13 4.08
C LEU A 188 11.55 -6.37 4.82
N ARG A 189 10.42 -7.05 5.08
CA ARG A 189 9.29 -6.47 5.80
C ARG A 189 9.04 -7.27 7.06
N SER A 190 9.27 -6.63 8.20
CA SER A 190 9.08 -7.22 9.53
C SER A 190 7.79 -6.69 10.11
N LYS A 191 6.83 -7.58 10.42
CA LYS A 191 5.52 -7.22 10.96
C LYS A 191 5.25 -7.96 12.26
N LEU A 192 4.98 -7.19 13.31
CA LEU A 192 4.46 -7.71 14.58
C LEU A 192 2.96 -7.42 14.66
N THR A 193 2.16 -8.44 14.98
CA THR A 193 0.71 -8.31 15.20
C THR A 193 0.37 -8.86 16.58
N ALA A 194 -0.44 -8.12 17.35
CA ALA A 194 -1.04 -8.55 18.59
C ALA A 194 -2.57 -8.63 18.41
N GLU A 195 -3.13 -9.80 18.66
CA GLU A 195 -4.57 -10.10 18.60
C GLU A 195 -5.08 -10.37 20.02
N TYR A 196 -6.31 -10.00 20.35
CA TYR A 196 -6.94 -10.31 21.61
C TYR A 196 -8.23 -11.14 21.41
N ASP A 197 -8.30 -12.32 22.01
CA ASP A 197 -9.45 -13.20 21.96
C ASP A 197 -10.48 -12.82 23.05
N ILE A 198 -11.60 -12.25 22.64
CA ILE A 198 -12.68 -11.89 23.55
C ILE A 198 -13.56 -13.13 23.76
N HIS A 199 -13.61 -13.63 25.00
CA HIS A 199 -14.36 -14.82 25.34
C HIS A 199 -15.84 -14.75 24.91
N HIS A 200 -16.32 -15.79 24.22
CA HIS A 200 -17.67 -15.87 23.64
C HIS A 200 -18.04 -14.74 22.68
N CYS A 201 -17.06 -14.07 22.06
CA CYS A 201 -17.31 -13.00 21.08
C CYS A 201 -16.67 -13.39 19.72
N PRO A 202 -17.39 -13.23 18.60
CA PRO A 202 -16.83 -13.51 17.28
C PRO A 202 -15.83 -12.44 16.82
N LEU A 203 -15.67 -11.35 17.57
CA LEU A 203 -14.79 -10.23 17.26
C LEU A 203 -13.42 -10.46 17.89
N THR A 204 -12.39 -10.24 17.12
CA THR A 204 -10.98 -10.33 17.54
C THR A 204 -10.30 -9.00 17.19
N PRO A 205 -10.18 -8.05 18.14
CA PRO A 205 -9.42 -6.83 17.91
C PRO A 205 -7.94 -7.15 17.76
N PHE A 206 -7.26 -6.36 16.92
CA PHE A 206 -5.83 -6.47 16.70
C PHE A 206 -5.16 -5.12 16.48
N VAL A 207 -3.87 -5.08 16.75
CA VAL A 207 -2.96 -4.01 16.36
C VAL A 207 -1.72 -4.60 15.71
N SER A 208 -1.12 -3.89 14.77
CA SER A 208 0.13 -4.32 14.16
C SER A 208 1.02 -3.14 13.80
N ALA A 209 2.33 -3.40 13.85
CA ALA A 209 3.37 -2.52 13.35
C ALA A 209 4.21 -3.28 12.32
N GLU A 210 4.54 -2.63 11.22
CA GLU A 210 5.35 -3.19 10.14
C GLU A 210 6.40 -2.16 9.72
N ILE A 211 7.64 -2.62 9.54
CA ILE A 211 8.73 -1.85 8.94
C ILE A 211 9.17 -2.53 7.66
N SER A 212 9.61 -1.72 6.67
CA SER A 212 10.15 -2.21 5.41
C SER A 212 11.54 -1.64 5.21
N ASN A 213 12.51 -2.52 5.03
CA ASN A 213 13.90 -2.17 4.76
C ASN A 213 14.23 -2.45 3.29
N ASP A 214 14.87 -1.50 2.60
CA ASP A 214 15.32 -1.66 1.22
C ASP A 214 16.77 -2.18 1.20
N PHE A 215 16.98 -3.36 0.62
CA PHE A 215 18.33 -3.92 0.43
C PHE A 215 19.18 -3.11 -0.55
N SER A 216 18.55 -2.38 -1.48
CA SER A 216 19.25 -1.58 -2.48
C SER A 216 19.76 -0.26 -1.92
N ASP A 217 19.31 0.13 -0.72
CA ASP A 217 19.66 1.39 -0.05
C ASP A 217 20.25 1.12 1.35
N GLY A 218 21.31 0.30 1.39
CA GLY A 218 22.04 0.02 2.63
C GLY A 218 21.17 -0.53 3.77
N PHE A 219 20.06 -1.21 3.46
CA PHE A 219 19.08 -1.72 4.43
C PHE A 219 18.34 -0.61 5.20
N ALA A 220 18.19 0.57 4.60
CA ALA A 220 17.47 1.69 5.20
C ALA A 220 15.98 1.35 5.40
N VAL A 221 15.40 1.89 6.46
CA VAL A 221 13.94 1.83 6.69
C VAL A 221 13.27 2.82 5.75
N VAL A 222 12.56 2.31 4.74
CA VAL A 222 11.89 3.12 3.72
C VAL A 222 10.38 3.25 3.95
N LYS A 223 9.81 2.41 4.82
CA LYS A 223 8.38 2.46 5.11
C LYS A 223 8.05 1.90 6.49
N GLN A 224 7.13 2.57 7.17
CA GLN A 224 6.53 2.15 8.41
C GLN A 224 5.02 2.11 8.24
N ARG A 225 4.37 1.08 8.79
CA ARG A 225 2.91 0.93 8.74
C ARG A 225 2.38 0.48 10.08
N TYR A 226 1.36 1.16 10.55
CA TYR A 226 0.62 0.82 11.76
C TYR A 226 -0.82 0.52 11.39
N THR A 227 -1.38 -0.53 11.97
CA THR A 227 -2.76 -0.93 11.70
C THR A 227 -3.45 -1.25 13.01
N ALA A 228 -4.65 -0.74 13.21
CA ALA A 228 -5.54 -1.14 14.28
C ALA A 228 -6.88 -1.56 13.67
N GLY A 229 -7.46 -2.65 14.17
CA GLY A 229 -8.69 -3.15 13.55
C GLY A 229 -9.36 -4.26 14.35
N VAL A 230 -10.39 -4.82 13.74
CA VAL A 230 -11.16 -5.93 14.29
C VAL A 230 -11.47 -6.95 13.19
N ASP A 231 -11.25 -8.21 13.49
CA ASP A 231 -11.69 -9.34 12.69
C ASP A 231 -13.02 -9.86 13.23
N TRP A 232 -14.02 -9.95 12.36
CA TRP A 232 -15.31 -10.59 12.65
C TRP A 232 -15.37 -11.97 12.00
N LYS A 233 -15.34 -13.02 12.83
CA LYS A 233 -15.38 -14.42 12.39
C LYS A 233 -16.83 -14.92 12.34
N ILE A 234 -17.33 -15.22 11.14
CA ILE A 234 -18.69 -15.70 10.89
C ILE A 234 -18.63 -17.16 10.47
N LYS A 235 -19.33 -18.05 11.20
CA LYS A 235 -19.45 -19.49 10.91
C LYS A 235 -18.09 -20.18 10.64
N LYS A 236 -17.00 -19.73 11.26
CA LYS A 236 -15.63 -20.24 11.11
C LYS A 236 -15.02 -20.17 9.70
N LYS A 237 -15.82 -19.85 8.67
CA LYS A 237 -15.40 -19.83 7.26
C LYS A 237 -15.22 -18.41 6.71
N HIS A 238 -15.94 -17.45 7.22
CA HIS A 238 -15.89 -16.07 6.74
C HIS A 238 -15.20 -15.21 7.80
N VAL A 239 -14.31 -14.38 7.37
CA VAL A 239 -13.67 -13.36 8.20
C VAL A 239 -13.85 -12.02 7.51
N ILE A 240 -14.50 -11.08 8.18
CA ILE A 240 -14.58 -9.68 7.75
C ILE A 240 -13.62 -8.90 8.63
N THR A 241 -12.73 -8.15 8.04
CA THR A 241 -11.77 -7.28 8.73
C THR A 241 -12.15 -5.82 8.49
N LEU A 242 -12.25 -5.05 9.55
CA LEU A 242 -12.35 -3.60 9.50
C LEU A 242 -11.16 -3.02 10.25
N GLY A 243 -10.50 -2.05 9.66
CA GLY A 243 -9.31 -1.47 10.27
C GLY A 243 -9.02 -0.07 9.79
N TYR A 244 -8.13 0.56 10.51
CA TYR A 244 -7.50 1.81 10.15
C TYR A 244 -6.01 1.56 9.95
N VAL A 245 -5.47 2.10 8.90
CA VAL A 245 -4.07 1.98 8.51
C VAL A 245 -3.43 3.36 8.42
N TYR A 246 -2.32 3.51 9.11
CA TYR A 246 -1.41 4.63 8.91
C TYR A 246 -0.12 4.12 8.29
N THR A 247 0.32 4.74 7.22
CA THR A 247 1.59 4.42 6.56
C THR A 247 2.39 5.70 6.38
N ASN A 248 3.64 5.69 6.82
CA ASN A 248 4.64 6.69 6.50
C ASN A 248 5.73 6.02 5.66
N GLY A 249 6.11 6.61 4.54
CA GLY A 249 7.11 6.00 3.67
C GLY A 249 7.71 6.98 2.68
N HIS A 250 8.90 6.58 2.19
CA HIS A 250 9.64 7.25 1.13
C HIS A 250 10.13 6.18 0.15
N ASP A 251 9.20 5.40 -0.38
CA ASP A 251 9.49 4.40 -1.40
C ASP A 251 8.66 4.66 -2.67
N ASP A 252 8.87 3.88 -3.72
CA ASP A 252 8.13 4.02 -4.99
C ASP A 252 6.62 3.74 -4.87
N ASP A 253 6.18 3.20 -3.74
CA ASP A 253 4.76 2.89 -3.50
C ASP A 253 4.08 3.95 -2.61
N VAL A 254 4.85 4.65 -1.77
CA VAL A 254 4.36 5.62 -0.78
C VAL A 254 5.41 6.70 -0.59
N ASP A 255 5.04 7.93 -0.87
CA ASP A 255 5.81 9.12 -0.51
C ASP A 255 4.96 9.98 0.42
N GLY A 256 5.43 10.15 1.66
CA GLY A 256 4.71 10.87 2.71
C GLY A 256 3.83 9.99 3.60
N ASN A 257 2.75 10.59 4.11
CA ASN A 257 1.82 9.99 5.05
C ASN A 257 0.52 9.60 4.35
N ILE A 258 0.10 8.35 4.51
CA ILE A 258 -1.18 7.87 4.00
C ILE A 258 -2.01 7.34 5.16
N HIS A 259 -3.25 7.77 5.22
CA HIS A 259 -4.28 7.26 6.10
C HIS A 259 -5.29 6.44 5.29
N ALA A 260 -5.69 5.27 5.78
CA ALA A 260 -6.67 4.47 5.06
C ALA A 260 -7.64 3.77 6.00
N ILE A 261 -8.89 3.68 5.57
CA ILE A 261 -9.85 2.71 6.11
C ILE A 261 -9.61 1.40 5.36
N SER A 262 -9.41 0.31 6.07
CA SER A 262 -9.26 -1.01 5.46
C SER A 262 -10.49 -1.88 5.68
N VAL A 263 -10.94 -2.50 4.60
CA VAL A 263 -12.05 -3.47 4.60
C VAL A 263 -11.55 -4.75 3.95
N GLY A 264 -11.56 -5.83 4.69
CA GLY A 264 -11.13 -7.14 4.22
C GLY A 264 -12.25 -8.17 4.29
N TYR A 265 -12.28 -9.08 3.34
CA TYR A 265 -13.12 -10.28 3.40
C TYR A 265 -12.28 -11.50 3.05
N ASN A 266 -12.28 -12.52 3.89
CA ASN A 266 -11.60 -13.78 3.61
C ASN A 266 -12.54 -14.96 3.77
N PHE A 267 -12.62 -15.80 2.73
CA PHE A 267 -13.35 -17.05 2.76
C PHE A 267 -12.40 -18.24 2.94
N LYS A 268 -12.64 -19.05 3.96
CA LYS A 268 -11.88 -20.27 4.27
C LYS A 268 -12.70 -21.50 3.92
N PHE A 269 -12.22 -22.26 2.94
CA PHE A 269 -12.88 -23.46 2.45
C PHE A 269 -12.29 -24.73 3.10
#